data_cbc55b51f77261f5433a811eba84b502
#
_entry.id   cbc55b51f77261f5433a811eba84b502
#
_cell.length_a   1.000
_cell.length_b   1.000
_cell.length_c   1.000
_cell.angle_alpha   90.00
_cell.angle_beta   90.00
_cell.angle_gamma   90.00
#
_symmetry.space_group_name_H-M   'P 1'
#
loop_
_entity.id
_entity.type
_entity.pdbx_description
1 polymer ?
#
loop_
_entity_poly.entity_id
_entity_poly.type
_entity_poly.pdbx_seq_one_letter_code
_entity_poly.pdbx_strand_id
1 'polypeptide(L)'
;MAPGEENYMKMAVETMEELDWCLDQLETIQTHRSVSDMASLKFKRMLNKELSHFSESSKSGNQISEYICSTFLDKQQELDLPSLRIEDAVAAAGTVDARAAKKKDRVQRGPAAMSHISGVKRPLTHTNSFTGERVPPHGVETPHEEELGKVLSDIDKWGIDIFRIGELSSNRPLTCVAYTAFQTRDLLKSLAIPAKTFVTFMMTLEDHYVKDNPFHNSLHAADVTQSTHTLLNTPALESVFTPLEITAALFAATIHDVDHPGLTNQFLINSSSELALMYNDESVLENHHLAVAFKLLQNEGCDIFVNMTKKQRQTLRKMVIDMVLSTDMSKHMSLLADLKTMVETKKVAGSGVLLLDNYTDRIQVLENLVHCADLSNPTKPLPLYRQWVSLLMEEFFLQGDREREQNMDISPMCDRHSATIEKTQVGFIDFIVHPLWETWADLVHPDAQEILDTLEENRNWYQSMIPPSPPSDDQQQQLQQDIDQQSERIHFQVTLEEGDETGDATETGGAAESTLASEEGGGESEESAAEAGM
;
A
#
# COMPACT_ATOMS: atom_id res chain seq x y z
N MET A 1 -41.03 18.47 2.18
CA MET A 1 -40.02 19.43 1.63
C MET A 1 -39.98 19.24 0.13
N ALA A 2 -39.92 20.29 -0.65
CA ALA A 2 -39.78 20.17 -2.10
C ALA A 2 -38.33 19.78 -2.46
N PRO A 3 -38.11 19.01 -3.55
CA PRO A 3 -36.73 18.55 -3.91
C PRO A 3 -35.71 19.68 -4.09
N GLY A 4 -36.14 20.92 -4.28
CA GLY A 4 -35.25 22.10 -4.36
C GLY A 4 -34.83 22.67 -3.02
N GLU A 5 -35.60 22.47 -1.95
CA GLU A 5 -35.26 22.95 -0.59
C GLU A 5 -34.18 22.09 0.08
N GLU A 6 -34.18 20.79 -0.22
CA GLU A 6 -33.20 19.84 0.33
C GLU A 6 -31.79 20.10 -0.22
N ASN A 7 -31.66 20.35 -1.52
CA ASN A 7 -30.38 20.75 -2.14
C ASN A 7 -29.90 22.11 -1.65
N TYR A 8 -30.82 23.06 -1.40
CA TYR A 8 -30.45 24.36 -0.85
C TYR A 8 -29.97 24.26 0.60
N MET A 9 -30.63 23.46 1.42
CA MET A 9 -30.21 23.21 2.81
C MET A 9 -28.87 22.51 2.87
N LYS A 10 -28.63 21.52 1.98
CA LYS A 10 -27.35 20.84 1.87
C LYS A 10 -26.22 21.82 1.51
N MET A 11 -26.43 22.62 0.48
CA MET A 11 -25.47 23.63 0.04
C MET A 11 -25.21 24.71 1.13
N ALA A 12 -26.25 25.11 1.87
CA ALA A 12 -26.12 26.06 2.96
C ALA A 12 -25.28 25.49 4.14
N VAL A 13 -25.47 24.20 4.48
CA VAL A 13 -24.68 23.51 5.51
C VAL A 13 -23.22 23.39 5.06
N GLU A 14 -22.97 22.96 3.82
CA GLU A 14 -21.62 22.88 3.25
C GLU A 14 -20.91 24.24 3.23
N THR A 15 -21.64 25.31 2.89
CA THR A 15 -21.08 26.69 2.92
C THR A 15 -20.77 27.15 4.35
N MET A 16 -21.60 26.79 5.33
CA MET A 16 -21.33 27.11 6.74
C MET A 16 -20.12 26.33 7.27
N GLU A 17 -19.98 25.06 6.93
CA GLU A 17 -18.82 24.25 7.29
C GLU A 17 -17.51 24.83 6.70
N GLU A 18 -17.55 25.33 5.45
CA GLU A 18 -16.41 26.00 4.82
C GLU A 18 -16.08 27.33 5.49
N LEU A 19 -17.08 28.11 5.91
CA LEU A 19 -16.86 29.37 6.63
C LEU A 19 -16.29 29.14 8.02
N ASP A 20 -16.79 28.16 8.76
CA ASP A 20 -16.26 27.78 10.07
C ASP A 20 -14.81 27.32 9.93
N TRP A 21 -14.51 26.51 8.91
CA TRP A 21 -13.14 26.12 8.63
C TRP A 21 -12.24 27.33 8.31
N CYS A 22 -12.70 28.29 7.50
CA CYS A 22 -11.94 29.50 7.21
C CYS A 22 -11.66 30.34 8.47
N LEU A 23 -12.63 30.41 9.40
CA LEU A 23 -12.46 31.10 10.69
C LEU A 23 -11.42 30.37 11.56
N ASP A 24 -11.49 29.04 11.67
CA ASP A 24 -10.50 28.23 12.37
C ASP A 24 -9.09 28.44 11.79
N GLN A 25 -8.96 28.59 10.44
CA GLN A 25 -7.69 28.84 9.79
C GLN A 25 -7.13 30.23 10.14
N LEU A 26 -7.99 31.24 10.19
CA LEU A 26 -7.58 32.61 10.59
C LEU A 26 -7.12 32.67 12.05
N GLU A 27 -7.77 31.93 12.94
CA GLU A 27 -7.31 31.77 14.33
C GLU A 27 -5.98 31.02 14.41
N THR A 28 -5.80 30.00 13.56
CA THR A 28 -4.59 29.16 13.52
C THR A 28 -3.38 29.93 12.96
N ILE A 29 -3.56 30.80 11.98
CA ILE A 29 -2.52 31.71 11.47
C ILE A 29 -1.96 32.59 12.60
N GLN A 30 -2.78 32.99 13.57
CA GLN A 30 -2.33 33.74 14.75
C GLN A 30 -1.48 32.89 15.71
N THR A 31 -1.57 31.55 15.64
CA THR A 31 -0.85 30.63 16.53
C THR A 31 0.40 29.98 15.90
N HIS A 32 0.91 30.49 14.79
CA HIS A 32 2.15 30.07 14.12
C HIS A 32 2.18 28.60 13.58
N ARG A 33 1.04 28.01 13.25
CA ARG A 33 1.02 26.72 12.55
C ARG A 33 1.37 26.89 11.07
N SER A 34 2.04 25.89 10.48
CA SER A 34 2.39 25.94 9.06
C SER A 34 1.14 25.78 8.17
N VAL A 35 1.21 26.31 6.93
CA VAL A 35 0.14 26.12 5.91
C VAL A 35 -0.07 24.63 5.62
N SER A 36 0.99 23.85 5.68
CA SER A 36 0.99 22.39 5.53
C SER A 36 0.14 21.70 6.61
N ASP A 37 0.33 22.05 7.89
CA ASP A 37 -0.47 21.49 8.99
C ASP A 37 -1.96 21.79 8.81
N MET A 38 -2.29 22.97 8.31
CA MET A 38 -3.66 23.38 8.05
C MET A 38 -4.30 22.59 6.91
N ALA A 39 -3.56 22.40 5.81
CA ALA A 39 -4.01 21.61 4.66
C ALA A 39 -4.21 20.14 5.04
N SER A 40 -3.30 19.58 5.82
CA SER A 40 -3.40 18.22 6.35
C SER A 40 -4.64 18.02 7.22
N LEU A 41 -4.95 18.97 8.10
CA LEU A 41 -6.15 18.94 8.95
C LEU A 41 -7.45 18.99 8.13
N LYS A 42 -7.50 19.83 7.10
CA LYS A 42 -8.67 19.91 6.19
C LYS A 42 -8.86 18.59 5.47
N PHE A 43 -7.80 18.04 4.91
CA PHE A 43 -7.84 16.78 4.18
C PHE A 43 -8.28 15.63 5.09
N LYS A 44 -7.76 15.54 6.30
CA LYS A 44 -8.18 14.55 7.31
C LYS A 44 -9.68 14.64 7.65
N ARG A 45 -10.22 15.88 7.82
CA ARG A 45 -11.65 16.08 8.07
C ARG A 45 -12.52 15.66 6.90
N MET A 46 -12.12 15.98 5.66
CA MET A 46 -12.84 15.56 4.45
C MET A 46 -12.82 14.03 4.32
N LEU A 47 -11.67 13.40 4.52
CA LEU A 47 -11.51 11.96 4.47
C LEU A 47 -12.38 11.26 5.53
N ASN A 48 -12.40 11.76 6.77
CA ASN A 48 -13.26 11.21 7.83
C ASN A 48 -14.75 11.29 7.48
N LYS A 49 -15.19 12.36 6.81
CA LYS A 49 -16.58 12.52 6.36
C LYS A 49 -16.94 11.46 5.29
N GLU A 50 -16.08 11.28 4.30
CA GLU A 50 -16.25 10.27 3.25
C GLU A 50 -16.19 8.84 3.81
N LEU A 51 -15.25 8.56 4.71
CA LEU A 51 -15.13 7.26 5.36
C LEU A 51 -16.35 6.95 6.25
N SER A 52 -16.95 7.94 6.89
CA SER A 52 -18.18 7.76 7.68
C SER A 52 -19.36 7.35 6.77
N HIS A 53 -19.51 7.99 5.63
CA HIS A 53 -20.52 7.61 4.63
C HIS A 53 -20.29 6.20 4.07
N PHE A 54 -19.03 5.84 3.83
CA PHE A 54 -18.68 4.51 3.37
C PHE A 54 -18.92 3.42 4.43
N SER A 55 -18.66 3.73 5.69
CA SER A 55 -18.89 2.87 6.85
C SER A 55 -20.38 2.54 7.06
N GLU A 56 -21.27 3.51 6.84
CA GLU A 56 -22.72 3.33 6.98
C GLU A 56 -23.31 2.41 5.90
N SER A 57 -22.62 2.24 4.77
CA SER A 57 -23.12 1.49 3.63
C SER A 57 -22.98 -0.03 3.72
N SER A 58 -22.06 -0.57 4.54
CA SER A 58 -21.90 -2.02 4.76
C SER A 58 -20.96 -2.36 5.92
N LYS A 59 -21.08 -3.58 6.50
CA LYS A 59 -20.13 -4.10 7.51
C LYS A 59 -18.67 -4.11 7.03
N SER A 60 -18.43 -4.37 5.75
CA SER A 60 -17.09 -4.33 5.15
C SER A 60 -16.56 -2.91 5.00
N GLY A 61 -17.43 -1.93 4.73
CA GLY A 61 -17.09 -0.50 4.70
C GLY A 61 -16.57 -0.02 6.05
N ASN A 62 -17.12 -0.51 7.15
CA ASN A 62 -16.66 -0.17 8.49
C ASN A 62 -15.22 -0.66 8.75
N GLN A 63 -14.89 -1.90 8.36
CA GLN A 63 -13.53 -2.45 8.53
C GLN A 63 -12.47 -1.68 7.72
N ILE A 64 -12.82 -1.29 6.49
CA ILE A 64 -11.91 -0.49 5.64
C ILE A 64 -11.74 0.90 6.22
N SER A 65 -12.83 1.54 6.64
CA SER A 65 -12.78 2.86 7.29
C SER A 65 -11.94 2.82 8.56
N GLU A 66 -12.10 1.79 9.39
CA GLU A 66 -11.32 1.60 10.60
C GLU A 66 -9.83 1.38 10.31
N TYR A 67 -9.52 0.57 9.29
CA TYR A 67 -8.13 0.37 8.83
C TYR A 67 -7.50 1.69 8.35
N ILE A 68 -8.20 2.45 7.50
CA ILE A 68 -7.71 3.73 7.01
C ILE A 68 -7.52 4.71 8.19
N CYS A 69 -8.48 4.79 9.09
CA CYS A 69 -8.38 5.66 10.28
C CYS A 69 -7.23 5.24 11.21
N SER A 70 -7.04 3.94 11.43
CA SER A 70 -6.00 3.45 12.35
C SER A 70 -4.60 3.53 11.77
N THR A 71 -4.45 3.43 10.46
CA THR A 71 -3.16 3.36 9.79
C THR A 71 -2.68 4.72 9.27
N PHE A 72 -3.60 5.53 8.74
CA PHE A 72 -3.26 6.75 7.99
C PHE A 72 -3.59 8.06 8.73
N LEU A 73 -4.31 8.00 9.86
CA LEU A 73 -4.63 9.18 10.65
C LEU A 73 -3.87 9.15 11.97
N ASP A 74 -3.09 10.20 12.24
CA ASP A 74 -2.33 10.36 13.47
C ASP A 74 -3.23 10.29 14.71
N LYS A 75 -2.95 9.38 15.64
CA LYS A 75 -3.68 9.24 16.92
C LYS A 75 -3.51 10.44 17.87
N GLN A 76 -2.53 11.31 17.63
CA GLN A 76 -2.28 12.48 18.50
C GLN A 76 -3.40 13.52 18.49
N GLN A 77 -4.34 13.47 17.53
CA GLN A 77 -5.44 14.45 17.45
C GLN A 77 -6.77 13.94 18.02
N GLU A 78 -6.88 12.67 18.42
CA GLU A 78 -8.07 12.17 19.14
C GLU A 78 -8.13 12.63 20.63
N LEU A 79 -7.08 13.30 21.13
CA LEU A 79 -7.04 13.81 22.52
C LEU A 79 -7.64 15.22 22.69
N ASP A 80 -8.16 15.84 21.66
CA ASP A 80 -9.01 17.02 21.76
C ASP A 80 -10.48 16.66 22.02
N LEU A 81 -10.70 15.80 23.03
CA LEU A 81 -12.01 15.59 23.63
C LEU A 81 -12.36 16.82 24.49
N PRO A 82 -13.60 17.34 24.40
CA PRO A 82 -14.01 18.49 25.19
C PRO A 82 -13.89 18.15 26.68
N SER A 83 -13.16 19.00 27.38
CA SER A 83 -12.96 19.08 28.82
C SER A 83 -13.91 18.20 29.66
N LEU A 84 -13.43 17.03 30.07
CA LEU A 84 -13.97 16.40 31.28
C LEU A 84 -13.53 17.23 32.47
N ARG A 85 -14.48 17.86 33.12
CA ARG A 85 -14.33 18.54 34.40
C ARG A 85 -13.68 17.59 35.39
N ILE A 86 -12.46 17.95 35.81
CA ILE A 86 -11.85 17.35 37.00
C ILE A 86 -12.51 18.03 38.18
N GLU A 87 -13.50 17.38 38.74
CA GLU A 87 -13.88 17.56 40.14
C GLU A 87 -14.01 16.15 40.76
N ASP A 88 -13.29 16.01 41.88
CA ASP A 88 -13.35 14.91 42.83
C ASP A 88 -12.57 13.61 42.52
N ALA A 89 -11.29 13.58 42.88
CA ALA A 89 -10.68 12.47 43.62
C ALA A 89 -9.34 12.85 44.25
N VAL A 90 -9.36 13.69 45.26
CA VAL A 90 -8.30 13.74 46.28
C VAL A 90 -8.75 12.85 47.40
N ALA A 91 -8.23 11.63 47.51
CA ALA A 91 -8.02 10.89 48.77
C ALA A 91 -7.63 9.42 48.48
N ALA A 92 -6.36 9.11 48.52
CA ALA A 92 -5.80 7.91 49.16
C ALA A 92 -4.28 7.85 48.93
N ALA A 93 -3.56 8.60 49.73
CA ALA A 93 -2.12 8.36 49.93
C ALA A 93 -1.98 7.16 50.88
N GLY A 94 -1.48 6.06 50.37
CA GLY A 94 -1.07 4.88 51.14
C GLY A 94 0.40 4.62 50.91
N THR A 95 1.19 4.97 51.89
CA THR A 95 2.61 4.65 52.05
C THR A 95 2.87 3.16 51.95
N VAL A 96 3.83 2.72 51.09
CA VAL A 96 4.48 1.42 51.25
C VAL A 96 5.98 1.57 51.07
N ASP A 97 6.65 1.01 52.05
CA ASP A 97 8.05 1.02 52.43
C ASP A 97 9.08 0.69 51.31
N ALA A 98 10.18 1.42 51.42
CA ALA A 98 11.48 1.06 50.84
C ALA A 98 12.09 -0.12 51.63
N ARG A 99 12.42 -1.22 50.97
CA ARG A 99 13.53 -2.11 51.40
C ARG A 99 14.04 -3.04 50.31
N ALA A 100 15.38 -3.06 50.24
CA ALA A 100 16.27 -4.10 49.71
C ALA A 100 16.81 -3.93 48.28
N ALA A 101 17.79 -3.05 48.15
CA ALA A 101 18.81 -3.14 47.13
C ALA A 101 19.74 -4.36 47.37
N LYS A 102 19.66 -5.39 46.54
CA LYS A 102 20.72 -6.37 46.38
C LYS A 102 21.71 -5.91 45.32
N LYS A 103 22.90 -5.53 45.78
CA LYS A 103 24.12 -5.40 44.95
C LYS A 103 24.32 -6.73 44.21
N LYS A 104 24.24 -6.69 42.84
CA LYS A 104 24.82 -7.72 41.98
C LYS A 104 26.04 -7.15 41.30
N ASP A 105 27.09 -7.94 41.37
CA ASP A 105 28.43 -7.66 40.90
C ASP A 105 28.49 -7.13 39.46
N ARG A 106 29.23 -6.06 39.31
CA ARG A 106 29.57 -5.43 38.04
C ARG A 106 30.65 -6.27 37.36
N VAL A 107 30.26 -7.27 36.58
CA VAL A 107 31.15 -7.92 35.62
C VAL A 107 31.50 -6.90 34.55
N GLN A 108 32.75 -6.52 34.50
CA GLN A 108 33.32 -5.74 33.40
C GLN A 108 33.12 -6.52 32.09
N ARG A 109 32.13 -6.11 31.28
CA ARG A 109 32.00 -6.55 29.91
C ARG A 109 32.90 -5.66 29.06
N GLY A 110 33.89 -6.27 28.42
CA GLY A 110 34.73 -5.66 27.41
C GLY A 110 33.98 -5.20 26.18
N PRO A 111 34.61 -4.49 25.23
CA PRO A 111 33.94 -3.81 24.11
C PRO A 111 33.54 -4.78 22.98
N ALA A 112 32.68 -5.74 23.25
CA ALA A 112 32.23 -6.72 22.25
C ALA A 112 30.72 -6.80 22.18
N ALA A 113 30.03 -5.69 21.97
CA ALA A 113 28.59 -5.73 21.89
C ALA A 113 27.95 -4.63 21.00
N MET A 114 28.63 -4.20 19.93
CA MET A 114 27.99 -3.31 18.95
C MET A 114 27.52 -4.03 17.68
N SER A 115 27.49 -5.36 17.67
CA SER A 115 27.00 -6.14 16.53
C SER A 115 25.52 -6.53 16.60
N HIS A 116 24.83 -6.14 17.67
CA HIS A 116 23.42 -6.42 17.83
C HIS A 116 22.61 -5.12 17.97
N ILE A 117 21.55 -5.00 17.18
CA ILE A 117 20.45 -4.07 17.44
C ILE A 117 19.43 -4.85 18.26
N SER A 118 18.89 -4.26 19.34
CA SER A 118 17.83 -4.87 20.13
C SER A 118 16.62 -5.15 19.25
N GLY A 119 16.06 -6.35 19.34
CA GLY A 119 14.95 -6.80 18.48
C GLY A 119 15.39 -7.52 17.20
N VAL A 120 16.62 -7.40 16.74
CA VAL A 120 17.15 -8.16 15.60
C VAL A 120 17.59 -9.54 16.07
N LYS A 121 16.94 -10.58 15.57
CA LYS A 121 17.22 -11.99 15.93
C LYS A 121 18.50 -12.54 15.31
N ARG A 122 18.98 -11.92 14.22
CA ARG A 122 20.18 -12.34 13.50
C ARG A 122 21.35 -11.39 13.78
N PRO A 123 22.59 -11.91 13.89
CA PRO A 123 23.76 -11.06 13.94
C PRO A 123 23.84 -10.26 12.63
N LEU A 124 23.98 -8.94 12.72
CA LEU A 124 24.22 -8.07 11.56
C LEU A 124 25.68 -8.25 11.08
N THR A 125 26.02 -9.48 10.75
CA THR A 125 27.32 -9.86 10.22
C THR A 125 27.21 -10.15 8.74
N HIS A 126 28.30 -9.90 8.05
CA HIS A 126 28.52 -10.24 6.67
C HIS A 126 28.29 -11.75 6.45
N THR A 127 27.27 -12.12 5.68
CA THR A 127 26.94 -13.52 5.39
C THR A 127 27.50 -13.98 4.07
N ASN A 128 27.74 -13.07 3.11
CA ASN A 128 28.27 -13.36 1.79
C ASN A 128 29.31 -12.32 1.37
N SER A 129 30.52 -12.74 1.01
CA SER A 129 31.44 -11.92 0.25
C SER A 129 31.50 -12.44 -1.17
N PHE A 130 31.35 -11.53 -2.12
CA PHE A 130 31.67 -11.83 -3.49
C PHE A 130 33.18 -12.10 -3.59
N THR A 131 33.55 -13.35 -3.77
CA THR A 131 34.95 -13.79 -3.83
C THR A 131 35.52 -13.82 -5.24
N GLY A 132 34.68 -13.63 -6.26
CA GLY A 132 35.05 -13.64 -7.67
C GLY A 132 36.04 -12.52 -8.02
N GLU A 133 36.92 -12.77 -8.98
CA GLU A 133 37.85 -11.77 -9.50
C GLU A 133 37.11 -10.69 -10.30
N ARG A 134 35.99 -11.05 -10.94
CA ARG A 134 35.21 -10.19 -11.83
C ARG A 134 33.74 -10.18 -11.40
N VAL A 135 33.16 -9.00 -11.26
CA VAL A 135 31.72 -8.85 -10.99
C VAL A 135 30.93 -9.36 -12.17
N PRO A 136 29.90 -10.22 -11.97
CA PRO A 136 29.00 -10.67 -13.03
C PRO A 136 28.31 -9.50 -13.74
N PRO A 137 27.92 -9.64 -15.02
CA PRO A 137 27.34 -8.54 -15.81
C PRO A 137 26.14 -7.86 -15.13
N HIS A 138 25.30 -8.63 -14.40
CA HIS A 138 24.12 -8.15 -13.68
C HIS A 138 24.28 -8.17 -12.16
N GLY A 139 25.52 -8.25 -11.66
CA GLY A 139 25.81 -8.26 -10.22
C GLY A 139 25.51 -9.59 -9.51
N VAL A 140 24.94 -10.57 -10.20
CA VAL A 140 24.58 -11.89 -9.65
C VAL A 140 25.05 -13.02 -10.55
N GLU A 141 25.45 -14.14 -9.94
CA GLU A 141 25.77 -15.38 -10.65
C GLU A 141 24.49 -16.21 -10.81
N THR A 142 24.13 -16.51 -12.04
CA THR A 142 22.92 -17.29 -12.35
C THR A 142 23.14 -18.16 -13.60
N PRO A 143 22.54 -19.37 -13.67
CA PRO A 143 22.55 -20.18 -14.89
C PRO A 143 21.71 -19.54 -16.02
N HIS A 144 20.88 -18.54 -15.72
CA HIS A 144 19.95 -17.86 -16.64
C HIS A 144 20.41 -16.45 -17.04
N GLU A 145 21.74 -16.19 -17.08
CA GLU A 145 22.31 -14.85 -17.32
C GLU A 145 21.76 -14.18 -18.58
N GLU A 146 21.63 -14.93 -19.68
CA GLU A 146 21.14 -14.38 -20.96
C GLU A 146 19.65 -14.01 -20.90
N GLU A 147 18.81 -14.85 -20.26
CA GLU A 147 17.39 -14.56 -20.09
C GLU A 147 17.19 -13.38 -19.12
N LEU A 148 17.91 -13.36 -18.02
CA LEU A 148 17.92 -12.26 -17.05
C LEU A 148 18.31 -10.94 -17.73
N GLY A 149 19.35 -10.95 -18.57
CA GLY A 149 19.79 -9.79 -19.32
C GLY A 149 18.70 -9.25 -20.26
N LYS A 150 17.91 -10.14 -20.90
CA LYS A 150 16.78 -9.72 -21.75
C LYS A 150 15.70 -9.02 -20.94
N VAL A 151 15.33 -9.53 -19.76
CA VAL A 151 14.32 -8.89 -18.90
C VAL A 151 14.86 -7.56 -18.36
N LEU A 152 16.10 -7.53 -17.88
CA LEU A 152 16.72 -6.30 -17.35
C LEU A 152 16.97 -5.23 -18.40
N SER A 153 16.94 -5.55 -19.70
CA SER A 153 17.00 -4.54 -20.76
C SER A 153 15.78 -3.60 -20.75
N ASP A 154 14.71 -4.00 -20.10
CA ASP A 154 13.48 -3.24 -19.89
C ASP A 154 13.44 -2.52 -18.53
N ILE A 155 14.59 -2.33 -17.85
CA ILE A 155 14.68 -1.74 -16.50
C ILE A 155 14.04 -0.34 -16.43
N ASP A 156 14.00 0.39 -17.53
CA ASP A 156 13.41 1.72 -17.64
C ASP A 156 11.88 1.70 -17.87
N LYS A 157 11.27 0.53 -18.05
CA LYS A 157 9.84 0.40 -18.32
C LYS A 157 9.05 0.24 -17.02
N TRP A 158 7.90 0.92 -16.94
CA TRP A 158 6.94 0.71 -15.87
C TRP A 158 6.28 -0.66 -15.98
N GLY A 159 6.25 -1.43 -14.88
CA GLY A 159 5.61 -2.75 -14.88
C GLY A 159 6.47 -3.87 -15.48
N ILE A 160 7.78 -3.82 -15.28
CA ILE A 160 8.67 -4.96 -15.55
C ILE A 160 8.22 -6.20 -14.76
N ASP A 161 8.40 -7.39 -15.33
CA ASP A 161 8.09 -8.65 -14.63
C ASP A 161 9.15 -8.95 -13.56
N ILE A 162 8.93 -8.34 -12.37
CA ILE A 162 9.84 -8.48 -11.23
C ILE A 162 9.86 -9.90 -10.67
N PHE A 163 8.75 -10.65 -10.77
CA PHE A 163 8.68 -12.05 -10.33
C PHE A 163 9.59 -12.91 -11.18
N ARG A 164 9.58 -12.69 -12.48
CA ARG A 164 10.50 -13.38 -13.41
C ARG A 164 11.97 -13.03 -13.14
N ILE A 165 12.26 -11.78 -12.78
CA ILE A 165 13.61 -11.39 -12.35
C ILE A 165 14.01 -12.17 -11.09
N GLY A 166 13.10 -12.33 -10.12
CA GLY A 166 13.34 -13.14 -8.92
C GLY A 166 13.77 -14.57 -9.25
N GLU A 167 13.05 -15.23 -10.15
CA GLU A 167 13.36 -16.59 -10.61
C GLU A 167 14.71 -16.67 -11.33
N LEU A 168 14.94 -15.79 -12.30
CA LEU A 168 16.13 -15.80 -13.16
C LEU A 168 17.41 -15.36 -12.45
N SER A 169 17.30 -14.56 -11.38
CA SER A 169 18.43 -14.06 -10.59
C SER A 169 18.91 -15.02 -9.50
N SER A 170 18.44 -16.27 -9.46
CA SER A 170 18.69 -17.21 -8.37
C SER A 170 18.26 -16.67 -7.00
N ASN A 171 17.06 -16.06 -6.94
CA ASN A 171 16.49 -15.38 -5.76
C ASN A 171 17.35 -14.21 -5.23
N ARG A 172 17.96 -13.44 -6.14
CA ARG A 172 18.71 -12.21 -5.86
C ARG A 172 18.16 -11.01 -6.62
N PRO A 173 16.81 -10.77 -6.63
CA PRO A 173 16.20 -9.71 -7.41
C PRO A 173 16.69 -8.33 -7.01
N LEU A 174 16.82 -8.05 -5.69
CA LEU A 174 17.25 -6.75 -5.20
C LEU A 174 18.69 -6.43 -5.63
N THR A 175 19.60 -7.37 -5.50
CA THR A 175 21.01 -7.19 -5.90
C THR A 175 21.12 -6.89 -7.39
N CYS A 176 20.44 -7.67 -8.26
CA CYS A 176 20.57 -7.49 -9.70
C CYS A 176 19.85 -6.23 -10.21
N VAL A 177 18.68 -5.90 -9.68
CA VAL A 177 17.96 -4.68 -10.06
C VAL A 177 18.72 -3.43 -9.62
N ALA A 178 19.17 -3.37 -8.35
CA ALA A 178 19.94 -2.24 -7.85
C ALA A 178 21.25 -2.06 -8.64
N TYR A 179 21.99 -3.14 -8.90
CA TYR A 179 23.23 -3.07 -9.66
C TYR A 179 22.98 -2.56 -11.08
N THR A 180 21.97 -3.05 -11.76
CA THR A 180 21.59 -2.62 -13.11
C THR A 180 21.19 -1.15 -13.14
N ALA A 181 20.34 -0.70 -12.21
CA ALA A 181 19.92 0.70 -12.10
C ALA A 181 21.11 1.65 -11.85
N PHE A 182 22.02 1.28 -10.96
CA PHE A 182 23.23 2.08 -10.69
C PHE A 182 24.20 2.10 -11.87
N GLN A 183 24.32 1.01 -12.61
CA GLN A 183 25.13 0.97 -13.83
C GLN A 183 24.55 1.80 -14.95
N THR A 184 23.26 1.64 -15.24
CA THR A 184 22.56 2.36 -16.32
C THR A 184 22.68 3.88 -16.15
N ARG A 185 22.69 4.34 -14.89
CA ARG A 185 22.85 5.76 -14.53
C ARG A 185 24.30 6.22 -14.34
N ASP A 186 25.28 5.36 -14.58
CA ASP A 186 26.72 5.64 -14.35
C ASP A 186 27.05 6.11 -12.91
N LEU A 187 26.21 5.77 -11.91
CA LEU A 187 26.37 6.22 -10.53
C LEU A 187 27.59 5.60 -9.85
N LEU A 188 27.91 4.35 -10.18
CA LEU A 188 29.10 3.67 -9.63
C LEU A 188 30.38 4.42 -9.99
N LYS A 189 30.48 4.94 -11.22
CA LYS A 189 31.62 5.73 -11.65
C LYS A 189 31.58 7.16 -11.11
N SER A 190 30.46 7.86 -11.27
CA SER A 190 30.32 9.28 -10.92
C SER A 190 30.56 9.55 -9.43
N LEU A 191 30.24 8.57 -8.57
CA LEU A 191 30.44 8.65 -7.11
C LEU A 191 31.61 7.78 -6.62
N ALA A 192 32.40 7.21 -7.54
CA ALA A 192 33.53 6.34 -7.24
C ALA A 192 33.18 5.17 -6.29
N ILE A 193 32.00 4.56 -6.49
CA ILE A 193 31.55 3.40 -5.73
C ILE A 193 32.19 2.14 -6.34
N PRO A 194 33.00 1.38 -5.58
CA PRO A 194 33.62 0.17 -6.12
C PRO A 194 32.55 -0.90 -6.39
N ALA A 195 32.45 -1.39 -7.62
CA ALA A 195 31.43 -2.36 -8.04
C ALA A 195 31.40 -3.63 -7.17
N LYS A 196 32.56 -4.14 -6.80
CA LYS A 196 32.67 -5.30 -5.90
C LYS A 196 32.10 -5.02 -4.51
N THR A 197 32.41 -3.85 -3.96
CA THR A 197 31.87 -3.40 -2.66
C THR A 197 30.36 -3.23 -2.74
N PHE A 198 29.85 -2.66 -3.85
CA PHE A 198 28.41 -2.48 -4.07
C PHE A 198 27.69 -3.83 -4.09
N VAL A 199 28.15 -4.79 -4.88
CA VAL A 199 27.52 -6.12 -4.95
C VAL A 199 27.61 -6.84 -3.59
N THR A 200 28.74 -6.77 -2.90
CA THR A 200 28.90 -7.36 -1.57
C THR A 200 27.89 -6.76 -0.57
N PHE A 201 27.75 -5.43 -0.56
CA PHE A 201 26.76 -4.77 0.29
C PHE A 201 25.34 -5.18 -0.08
N MET A 202 24.97 -5.16 -1.38
CA MET A 202 23.63 -5.50 -1.83
C MET A 202 23.25 -6.94 -1.51
N MET A 203 24.15 -7.89 -1.71
CA MET A 203 23.93 -9.29 -1.30
C MET A 203 23.74 -9.42 0.21
N THR A 204 24.52 -8.70 0.99
CA THR A 204 24.40 -8.68 2.45
C THR A 204 23.08 -8.05 2.89
N LEU A 205 22.68 -6.92 2.28
CA LEU A 205 21.39 -6.26 2.52
C LEU A 205 20.23 -7.20 2.20
N GLU A 206 20.26 -7.83 1.03
CA GLU A 206 19.23 -8.75 0.56
C GLU A 206 19.07 -9.98 1.47
N ASP A 207 20.16 -10.49 2.05
CA ASP A 207 20.11 -11.58 3.03
C ASP A 207 19.44 -11.17 4.35
N HIS A 208 19.33 -9.86 4.63
CA HIS A 208 18.66 -9.32 5.82
C HIS A 208 17.18 -9.00 5.58
N TYR A 209 16.70 -9.08 4.36
CA TYR A 209 15.25 -9.17 4.11
C TYR A 209 14.76 -10.55 4.53
N VAL A 210 13.63 -10.61 5.24
CA VAL A 210 13.07 -11.87 5.75
C VAL A 210 12.40 -12.63 4.61
N LYS A 211 13.00 -13.75 4.21
CA LYS A 211 12.56 -14.56 3.06
C LYS A 211 11.18 -15.19 3.25
N ASP A 212 10.81 -15.44 4.51
CA ASP A 212 9.54 -16.09 4.85
C ASP A 212 8.35 -15.11 4.85
N ASN A 213 8.59 -13.80 4.75
CA ASN A 213 7.51 -12.83 4.57
C ASN A 213 6.90 -12.99 3.18
N PRO A 214 5.58 -13.11 3.08
CA PRO A 214 4.94 -13.20 1.77
C PRO A 214 5.12 -11.95 0.91
N PHE A 215 5.09 -10.75 1.51
CA PHE A 215 5.13 -9.48 0.80
C PHE A 215 6.38 -8.64 1.11
N HIS A 216 6.63 -8.27 2.37
CA HIS A 216 7.76 -7.41 2.76
C HIS A 216 9.08 -8.20 2.77
N ASN A 217 9.55 -8.53 1.58
CA ASN A 217 10.78 -9.29 1.29
C ASN A 217 11.64 -8.58 0.24
N SER A 218 12.74 -9.19 -0.18
CA SER A 218 13.66 -8.57 -1.14
C SER A 218 13.07 -8.38 -2.54
N LEU A 219 12.02 -9.11 -2.91
CA LEU A 219 11.34 -8.94 -4.19
C LEU A 219 10.54 -7.62 -4.22
N HIS A 220 9.84 -7.30 -3.12
CA HIS A 220 9.19 -6.01 -2.96
C HIS A 220 10.21 -4.86 -3.02
N ALA A 221 11.31 -4.98 -2.29
CA ALA A 221 12.38 -3.98 -2.31
C ALA A 221 12.98 -3.79 -3.72
N ALA A 222 13.09 -4.86 -4.51
CA ALA A 222 13.52 -4.81 -5.90
C ALA A 222 12.49 -4.07 -6.78
N ASP A 223 11.19 -4.33 -6.59
CA ASP A 223 10.10 -3.65 -7.30
C ASP A 223 10.09 -2.15 -7.00
N VAL A 224 10.19 -1.77 -5.72
CA VAL A 224 10.26 -0.37 -5.31
C VAL A 224 11.52 0.32 -5.84
N THR A 225 12.66 -0.36 -5.86
CA THR A 225 13.92 0.16 -6.44
C THR A 225 13.78 0.40 -7.94
N GLN A 226 13.19 -0.53 -8.68
CA GLN A 226 12.95 -0.40 -10.11
C GLN A 226 11.92 0.69 -10.40
N SER A 227 10.85 0.77 -9.62
CA SER A 227 9.83 1.82 -9.73
C SER A 227 10.43 3.21 -9.47
N THR A 228 11.25 3.36 -8.43
CA THR A 228 12.00 4.59 -8.13
C THR A 228 12.92 4.97 -9.29
N HIS A 229 13.62 3.99 -9.88
CA HIS A 229 14.47 4.20 -11.05
C HIS A 229 13.67 4.75 -12.23
N THR A 230 12.50 4.17 -12.52
CA THR A 230 11.63 4.60 -13.62
C THR A 230 11.06 6.00 -13.37
N LEU A 231 10.58 6.29 -12.15
CA LEU A 231 10.07 7.61 -11.80
C LEU A 231 11.13 8.71 -11.91
N LEU A 232 12.39 8.41 -11.57
CA LEU A 232 13.51 9.33 -11.78
C LEU A 232 13.83 9.59 -13.26
N ASN A 233 13.34 8.76 -14.19
CA ASN A 233 13.45 8.95 -15.64
C ASN A 233 12.31 9.78 -16.24
N THR A 234 11.36 10.22 -15.42
CA THR A 234 10.25 11.06 -15.88
C THR A 234 10.79 12.32 -16.58
N PRO A 235 10.35 12.66 -17.80
CA PRO A 235 10.84 13.81 -18.53
C PRO A 235 10.79 15.13 -17.77
N ALA A 236 9.72 15.36 -16.99
CA ALA A 236 9.60 16.55 -16.13
C ALA A 236 10.69 16.65 -15.04
N LEU A 237 11.37 15.55 -14.72
CA LEU A 237 12.45 15.46 -13.75
C LEU A 237 13.83 15.39 -14.40
N GLU A 238 13.91 15.51 -15.72
CA GLU A 238 15.19 15.43 -16.43
C GLU A 238 16.17 16.51 -15.95
N SER A 239 17.35 16.08 -15.55
CA SER A 239 18.41 16.96 -15.02
C SER A 239 18.04 17.76 -13.76
N VAL A 240 16.92 17.46 -13.11
CA VAL A 240 16.51 18.12 -11.85
C VAL A 240 17.40 17.71 -10.71
N PHE A 241 17.67 16.42 -10.56
CA PHE A 241 18.41 15.88 -9.42
C PHE A 241 19.88 15.61 -9.74
N THR A 242 20.73 15.85 -8.77
CA THR A 242 22.16 15.53 -8.82
C THR A 242 22.40 14.02 -8.68
N PRO A 243 23.56 13.50 -9.14
CA PRO A 243 23.91 12.09 -8.92
C PRO A 243 23.85 11.66 -7.45
N LEU A 244 24.14 12.56 -6.51
CA LEU A 244 24.07 12.28 -5.07
C LEU A 244 22.61 12.08 -4.61
N GLU A 245 21.70 12.92 -5.06
CA GLU A 245 20.26 12.85 -4.74
C GLU A 245 19.63 11.60 -5.37
N ILE A 246 19.94 11.30 -6.63
CA ILE A 246 19.51 10.07 -7.30
C ILE A 246 20.00 8.83 -6.55
N THR A 247 21.26 8.84 -6.12
CA THR A 247 21.83 7.74 -5.32
C THR A 247 21.12 7.60 -3.98
N ALA A 248 20.79 8.72 -3.34
CA ALA A 248 20.06 8.70 -2.06
C ALA A 248 18.66 8.09 -2.23
N ALA A 249 17.93 8.44 -3.30
CA ALA A 249 16.60 7.90 -3.58
C ALA A 249 16.64 6.39 -3.89
N LEU A 250 17.52 5.96 -4.77
CA LEU A 250 17.68 4.54 -5.09
C LEU A 250 18.15 3.73 -3.88
N PHE A 251 19.09 4.26 -3.08
CA PHE A 251 19.54 3.60 -1.87
C PHE A 251 18.42 3.53 -0.83
N ALA A 252 17.64 4.60 -0.63
CA ALA A 252 16.47 4.58 0.23
C ALA A 252 15.48 3.48 -0.18
N ALA A 253 15.18 3.36 -1.48
CA ALA A 253 14.31 2.31 -2.00
C ALA A 253 14.86 0.90 -1.74
N THR A 254 16.19 0.68 -1.85
CA THR A 254 16.78 -0.64 -1.59
C THR A 254 16.71 -1.08 -0.13
N ILE A 255 16.66 -0.14 0.81
CA ILE A 255 16.76 -0.43 2.26
C ILE A 255 15.46 -0.26 3.03
N HIS A 256 14.41 0.33 2.40
CA HIS A 256 13.25 0.90 3.09
C HIS A 256 12.52 -0.07 4.01
N ASP A 257 12.56 -1.38 3.74
CA ASP A 257 11.90 -2.46 4.49
C ASP A 257 12.85 -3.56 4.97
N VAL A 258 14.16 -3.32 5.02
CA VAL A 258 15.12 -4.35 5.43
C VAL A 258 14.84 -4.84 6.86
N ASP A 259 14.86 -6.17 7.04
CA ASP A 259 14.54 -6.87 8.30
C ASP A 259 13.11 -6.60 8.82
N HIS A 260 12.17 -6.36 7.91
CA HIS A 260 10.74 -6.26 8.23
C HIS A 260 10.23 -7.57 8.81
N PRO A 261 9.53 -7.57 9.97
CA PRO A 261 9.10 -8.80 10.66
C PRO A 261 7.80 -9.41 10.08
N GLY A 262 7.19 -8.82 9.04
CA GLY A 262 5.88 -9.20 8.52
C GLY A 262 4.71 -8.78 9.42
N LEU A 263 4.89 -7.73 10.21
CA LEU A 263 3.93 -7.21 11.20
C LEU A 263 3.86 -5.69 11.08
N THR A 264 2.69 -5.12 11.29
CA THR A 264 2.49 -3.67 11.22
C THR A 264 3.08 -2.93 12.43
N ASN A 265 3.36 -1.62 12.29
CA ASN A 265 3.74 -0.75 13.41
C ASN A 265 2.74 -0.84 14.56
N GLN A 266 1.43 -0.87 14.25
CA GLN A 266 0.38 -0.96 15.27
C GLN A 266 0.44 -2.28 16.07
N PHE A 267 0.69 -3.41 15.40
CA PHE A 267 0.89 -4.69 16.09
C PHE A 267 2.09 -4.63 17.03
N LEU A 268 3.22 -4.06 16.58
CA LEU A 268 4.44 -3.95 17.39
C LEU A 268 4.22 -3.07 18.62
N ILE A 269 3.45 -2.00 18.49
CA ILE A 269 3.08 -1.11 19.59
C ILE A 269 2.14 -1.82 20.56
N ASN A 270 1.05 -2.41 20.06
CA ASN A 270 0.04 -3.09 20.88
C ASN A 270 0.61 -4.29 21.66
N SER A 271 1.59 -4.98 21.07
CA SER A 271 2.27 -6.11 21.73
C SER A 271 3.44 -5.69 22.62
N SER A 272 3.70 -4.38 22.78
CA SER A 272 4.86 -3.85 23.54
C SER A 272 6.18 -4.47 23.11
N SER A 273 6.39 -4.60 21.79
CA SER A 273 7.58 -5.22 21.22
C SER A 273 8.86 -4.47 21.59
N GLU A 274 10.00 -5.14 21.56
CA GLU A 274 11.30 -4.50 21.82
C GLU A 274 11.59 -3.35 20.85
N LEU A 275 11.12 -3.45 19.60
CA LEU A 275 11.26 -2.39 18.59
C LEU A 275 10.41 -1.16 18.94
N ALA A 276 9.16 -1.35 19.32
CA ALA A 276 8.28 -0.27 19.75
C ALA A 276 8.85 0.46 21.00
N LEU A 277 9.33 -0.30 21.99
CA LEU A 277 9.98 0.26 23.17
C LEU A 277 11.26 1.03 22.82
N MET A 278 12.06 0.54 21.84
CA MET A 278 13.30 1.19 21.42
C MET A 278 13.05 2.53 20.73
N TYR A 279 12.02 2.61 19.90
CA TYR A 279 11.71 3.78 19.08
C TYR A 279 10.55 4.62 19.61
N ASN A 280 10.10 4.35 20.85
CA ASN A 280 9.05 5.10 21.55
C ASN A 280 7.76 5.21 20.73
N ASP A 281 7.37 4.12 20.09
CA ASP A 281 6.17 3.99 19.24
C ASP A 281 6.14 4.89 17.99
N GLU A 282 7.25 5.57 17.68
CA GLU A 282 7.33 6.52 16.55
C GLU A 282 8.03 5.91 15.34
N SER A 283 7.34 5.73 14.22
CA SER A 283 7.87 5.16 12.96
C SER A 283 8.74 3.92 13.23
N VAL A 284 8.20 2.96 13.97
CA VAL A 284 8.98 1.88 14.62
C VAL A 284 9.77 1.07 13.59
N LEU A 285 9.10 0.61 12.53
CA LEU A 285 9.70 -0.20 11.48
C LEU A 285 10.68 0.63 10.64
N GLU A 286 10.33 1.82 10.25
CA GLU A 286 11.12 2.68 9.39
C GLU A 286 12.44 3.09 10.06
N ASN A 287 12.41 3.42 11.36
CA ASN A 287 13.62 3.64 12.16
C ASN A 287 14.48 2.38 12.23
N HIS A 288 13.85 1.21 12.37
CA HIS A 288 14.56 -0.06 12.40
C HIS A 288 15.26 -0.36 11.06
N HIS A 289 14.57 -0.20 9.93
CA HIS A 289 15.15 -0.41 8.59
C HIS A 289 16.38 0.46 8.36
N LEU A 290 16.29 1.73 8.71
CA LEU A 290 17.43 2.66 8.65
C LEU A 290 18.60 2.21 9.54
N ALA A 291 18.32 1.80 10.78
CA ALA A 291 19.34 1.35 11.71
C ALA A 291 20.06 0.11 11.19
N VAL A 292 19.33 -0.88 10.68
CA VAL A 292 19.89 -2.12 10.10
C VAL A 292 20.76 -1.77 8.89
N ALA A 293 20.25 -1.03 7.92
CA ALA A 293 20.96 -0.71 6.69
C ALA A 293 22.27 0.06 6.94
N PHE A 294 22.22 1.12 7.75
CA PHE A 294 23.41 1.89 8.09
C PHE A 294 24.40 1.11 8.95
N LYS A 295 23.93 0.13 9.72
CA LYS A 295 24.80 -0.77 10.45
C LYS A 295 25.51 -1.74 9.52
N LEU A 296 24.84 -2.27 8.51
CA LEU A 296 25.43 -3.16 7.50
C LEU A 296 26.55 -2.50 6.70
N LEU A 297 26.46 -1.19 6.43
CA LEU A 297 27.54 -0.42 5.79
C LEU A 297 28.87 -0.46 6.57
N GLN A 298 28.83 -0.71 7.88
CA GLN A 298 30.04 -0.76 8.72
C GLN A 298 30.76 -2.11 8.64
N ASN A 299 30.19 -3.12 7.99
CA ASN A 299 30.82 -4.40 7.79
C ASN A 299 32.03 -4.27 6.84
N GLU A 300 33.02 -5.11 7.02
CA GLU A 300 34.20 -5.13 6.14
C GLU A 300 33.79 -5.40 4.69
N GLY A 301 34.24 -4.59 3.76
CA GLY A 301 33.91 -4.70 2.34
C GLY A 301 32.50 -4.24 1.96
N CYS A 302 31.74 -3.66 2.88
CA CYS A 302 30.36 -3.21 2.66
C CYS A 302 30.18 -1.68 2.56
N ASP A 303 31.20 -0.87 2.86
CA ASP A 303 31.07 0.60 2.78
C ASP A 303 31.11 1.09 1.33
N ILE A 304 29.96 1.10 0.68
CA ILE A 304 29.82 1.58 -0.71
C ILE A 304 30.10 3.08 -0.85
N PHE A 305 30.10 3.84 0.24
CA PHE A 305 30.32 5.28 0.25
C PHE A 305 31.74 5.67 0.68
N VAL A 306 32.67 4.71 0.72
CA VAL A 306 34.05 4.87 1.23
C VAL A 306 34.81 6.04 0.58
N ASN A 307 34.56 6.31 -0.70
CA ASN A 307 35.22 7.36 -1.47
C ASN A 307 34.50 8.71 -1.45
N MET A 308 33.35 8.81 -0.78
CA MET A 308 32.63 10.07 -0.63
C MET A 308 33.28 10.96 0.43
N THR A 309 33.25 12.26 0.19
CA THR A 309 33.64 13.26 1.20
C THR A 309 32.70 13.19 2.41
N LYS A 310 33.17 13.64 3.56
CA LYS A 310 32.37 13.70 4.79
C LYS A 310 31.06 14.44 4.59
N LYS A 311 31.08 15.57 3.84
CA LYS A 311 29.88 16.37 3.54
C LYS A 311 28.89 15.59 2.68
N GLN A 312 29.35 14.92 1.62
CA GLN A 312 28.49 14.09 0.78
C GLN A 312 27.83 12.95 1.57
N ARG A 313 28.59 12.25 2.39
CA ARG A 313 28.05 11.17 3.26
C ARG A 313 27.00 11.70 4.23
N GLN A 314 27.23 12.85 4.85
CA GLN A 314 26.26 13.48 5.76
C GLN A 314 24.97 13.90 5.04
N THR A 315 25.11 14.52 3.86
CA THR A 315 23.96 14.94 3.05
C THR A 315 23.17 13.73 2.57
N LEU A 316 23.84 12.72 2.00
CA LEU A 316 23.20 11.47 1.55
C LEU A 316 22.46 10.79 2.71
N ARG A 317 23.13 10.62 3.86
CA ARG A 317 22.52 10.00 5.03
C ARG A 317 21.27 10.74 5.49
N LYS A 318 21.29 12.08 5.50
CA LYS A 318 20.11 12.88 5.86
C LYS A 318 18.97 12.63 4.90
N MET A 319 19.21 12.72 3.58
CA MET A 319 18.19 12.50 2.56
C MET A 319 17.59 11.09 2.64
N VAL A 320 18.42 10.07 2.83
CA VAL A 320 17.96 8.68 2.98
C VAL A 320 17.08 8.51 4.21
N ILE A 321 17.45 9.10 5.33
CA ILE A 321 16.63 9.08 6.56
C ILE A 321 15.29 9.76 6.32
N ASP A 322 15.30 10.96 5.73
CA ASP A 322 14.08 11.70 5.44
C ASP A 322 13.14 10.88 4.53
N MET A 323 13.65 10.28 3.45
CA MET A 323 12.86 9.47 2.52
C MET A 323 12.31 8.18 3.13
N VAL A 324 13.10 7.43 3.90
CA VAL A 324 12.62 6.18 4.52
C VAL A 324 11.60 6.46 5.62
N LEU A 325 11.82 7.48 6.45
CA LEU A 325 10.79 7.88 7.44
C LEU A 325 9.48 8.34 6.79
N SER A 326 9.53 8.80 5.54
CA SER A 326 8.36 9.19 4.78
C SER A 326 7.59 8.02 4.17
N THR A 327 8.11 6.78 4.24
CA THR A 327 7.35 5.57 3.87
C THR A 327 6.41 5.11 4.99
N ASP A 328 6.53 5.66 6.20
CA ASP A 328 5.54 5.43 7.27
C ASP A 328 4.16 5.93 6.83
N MET A 329 3.21 4.99 6.72
CA MET A 329 1.86 5.29 6.23
C MET A 329 1.11 6.28 7.14
N SER A 330 1.47 6.41 8.41
CA SER A 330 0.90 7.44 9.29
C SER A 330 1.20 8.86 8.80
N LYS A 331 2.23 9.05 7.99
CA LYS A 331 2.65 10.35 7.41
C LYS A 331 2.07 10.63 6.02
N HIS A 332 1.38 9.65 5.42
CA HIS A 332 0.84 9.75 4.07
C HIS A 332 0.02 11.02 3.84
N MET A 333 -0.91 11.35 4.74
CA MET A 333 -1.80 12.50 4.58
C MET A 333 -1.05 13.84 4.62
N SER A 334 -0.01 13.95 5.45
CA SER A 334 0.85 15.15 5.49
C SER A 334 1.66 15.28 4.20
N LEU A 335 2.28 14.18 3.73
CA LEU A 335 3.04 14.17 2.48
C LEU A 335 2.17 14.56 1.28
N LEU A 336 0.96 14.01 1.20
CA LEU A 336 0.02 14.34 0.13
C LEU A 336 -0.41 15.82 0.18
N ALA A 337 -0.68 16.36 1.37
CA ALA A 337 -1.05 17.77 1.53
C ALA A 337 0.08 18.71 1.10
N ASP A 338 1.32 18.39 1.49
CA ASP A 338 2.51 19.14 1.10
C ASP A 338 2.75 19.07 -0.41
N LEU A 339 2.57 17.88 -1.02
CA LEU A 339 2.69 17.69 -2.47
C LEU A 339 1.61 18.51 -3.21
N LYS A 340 0.36 18.48 -2.78
CA LYS A 340 -0.72 19.31 -3.36
C LYS A 340 -0.39 20.80 -3.31
N THR A 341 0.12 21.28 -2.19
CA THR A 341 0.54 22.68 -2.04
C THR A 341 1.68 23.02 -3.00
N MET A 342 2.63 22.12 -3.18
CA MET A 342 3.72 22.28 -4.15
C MET A 342 3.19 22.33 -5.59
N VAL A 343 2.31 21.43 -5.99
CA VAL A 343 1.71 21.37 -7.33
C VAL A 343 1.02 22.70 -7.65
N GLU A 344 0.21 23.23 -6.75
CA GLU A 344 -0.47 24.52 -6.95
C GLU A 344 0.51 25.68 -7.16
N THR A 345 1.61 25.72 -6.41
CA THR A 345 2.63 26.78 -6.52
C THR A 345 3.49 26.64 -7.78
N LYS A 346 3.71 25.42 -8.30
CA LYS A 346 4.58 25.14 -9.47
C LYS A 346 3.83 25.16 -10.79
N LYS A 347 2.52 24.90 -10.84
CA LYS A 347 1.68 25.04 -12.03
C LYS A 347 1.80 26.40 -12.73
N VAL A 348 2.20 27.43 -12.02
CA VAL A 348 2.32 28.80 -12.54
C VAL A 348 3.62 29.03 -13.31
N ALA A 349 4.62 28.16 -13.22
CA ALA A 349 5.96 28.42 -13.74
C ALA A 349 6.18 28.05 -15.25
N GLY A 350 5.32 27.29 -15.88
CA GLY A 350 5.21 27.13 -17.36
C GLY A 350 6.43 26.63 -18.15
N SER A 351 7.43 25.96 -17.55
CA SER A 351 8.70 25.64 -18.23
C SER A 351 8.85 24.19 -18.71
N GLY A 352 7.88 23.31 -18.52
CA GLY A 352 7.97 21.90 -18.94
C GLY A 352 8.93 21.03 -18.12
N VAL A 353 9.85 21.63 -17.36
CA VAL A 353 10.75 20.95 -16.41
C VAL A 353 10.53 21.57 -15.03
N LEU A 354 10.52 20.73 -14.01
CA LEU A 354 10.27 21.16 -12.64
C LEU A 354 11.43 22.01 -12.12
N LEU A 355 11.14 23.25 -11.65
CA LEU A 355 12.14 24.12 -11.03
C LEU A 355 12.10 23.96 -9.52
N LEU A 356 13.12 23.27 -8.98
CA LEU A 356 13.29 23.01 -7.56
C LEU A 356 14.56 23.73 -7.06
N ASP A 357 14.38 24.97 -6.58
CA ASP A 357 15.50 25.86 -6.25
C ASP A 357 16.08 25.67 -4.85
N ASN A 358 15.31 25.06 -3.94
CA ASN A 358 15.73 24.86 -2.55
C ASN A 358 15.72 23.39 -2.13
N TYR A 359 16.43 23.08 -1.05
CA TYR A 359 16.53 21.74 -0.52
C TYR A 359 15.18 21.17 -0.09
N THR A 360 14.32 21.98 0.50
CA THR A 360 13.00 21.54 1.01
C THR A 360 12.11 21.04 -0.12
N ASP A 361 12.00 21.78 -1.22
CA ASP A 361 11.22 21.34 -2.39
C ASP A 361 11.81 20.07 -3.00
N ARG A 362 13.13 19.97 -3.10
CA ARG A 362 13.83 18.82 -3.69
C ARG A 362 13.60 17.56 -2.87
N ILE A 363 13.74 17.64 -1.54
CA ILE A 363 13.54 16.49 -0.67
C ILE A 363 12.08 16.06 -0.62
N GLN A 364 11.14 16.99 -0.62
CA GLN A 364 9.70 16.67 -0.68
C GLN A 364 9.33 15.90 -1.95
N VAL A 365 9.87 16.29 -3.11
CA VAL A 365 9.63 15.54 -4.35
C VAL A 365 10.23 14.14 -4.25
N LEU A 366 11.43 13.98 -3.72
CA LEU A 366 12.08 12.67 -3.55
C LEU A 366 11.36 11.78 -2.53
N GLU A 367 10.88 12.35 -1.42
CA GLU A 367 10.05 11.64 -0.42
C GLU A 367 8.77 11.09 -1.05
N ASN A 368 8.04 11.94 -1.79
CA ASN A 368 6.83 11.52 -2.49
C ASN A 368 7.12 10.54 -3.63
N LEU A 369 8.26 10.68 -4.32
CA LEU A 369 8.69 9.75 -5.38
C LEU A 369 8.89 8.33 -4.83
N VAL A 370 9.62 8.20 -3.73
CA VAL A 370 9.84 6.89 -3.08
C VAL A 370 8.52 6.36 -2.50
N HIS A 371 7.70 7.21 -1.91
CA HIS A 371 6.38 6.84 -1.41
C HIS A 371 5.43 6.37 -2.54
N CYS A 372 5.41 7.06 -3.69
CA CYS A 372 4.70 6.60 -4.89
C CYS A 372 5.22 5.25 -5.39
N ALA A 373 6.55 5.04 -5.38
CA ALA A 373 7.15 3.78 -5.78
C ALA A 373 6.73 2.63 -4.85
N ASP A 374 6.68 2.88 -3.54
CA ASP A 374 6.24 1.93 -2.52
C ASP A 374 4.75 1.56 -2.69
N LEU A 375 3.91 2.54 -3.00
CA LEU A 375 2.48 2.37 -3.28
C LEU A 375 2.16 2.15 -4.77
N SER A 376 3.10 1.63 -5.56
CA SER A 376 2.95 1.51 -7.01
C SER A 376 2.24 0.23 -7.48
N ASN A 377 2.07 -0.78 -6.64
CA ASN A 377 1.49 -2.05 -7.06
C ASN A 377 0.15 -1.92 -7.80
N PRO A 378 -0.82 -1.09 -7.35
CA PRO A 378 -2.09 -0.91 -8.05
C PRO A 378 -1.98 -0.26 -9.43
N THR A 379 -0.86 0.37 -9.75
CA THR A 379 -0.60 1.05 -11.02
C THR A 379 0.10 0.15 -12.04
N LYS A 380 0.43 -1.08 -11.68
CA LYS A 380 1.11 -2.05 -12.53
C LYS A 380 0.10 -2.86 -13.36
N PRO A 381 0.54 -3.54 -14.44
CA PRO A 381 -0.32 -4.45 -15.18
C PRO A 381 -1.07 -5.40 -14.25
N LEU A 382 -2.36 -5.63 -14.50
CA LEU A 382 -3.24 -6.40 -13.62
C LEU A 382 -2.69 -7.76 -13.17
N PRO A 383 -2.02 -8.57 -14.02
CA PRO A 383 -1.45 -9.84 -13.57
C PRO A 383 -0.40 -9.70 -12.46
N LEU A 384 0.43 -8.63 -12.51
CA LEU A 384 1.42 -8.34 -11.47
C LEU A 384 0.73 -7.82 -10.21
N TYR A 385 -0.20 -6.87 -10.37
CA TYR A 385 -0.93 -6.31 -9.23
C TYR A 385 -1.68 -7.40 -8.45
N ARG A 386 -2.35 -8.33 -9.13
CA ARG A 386 -3.05 -9.44 -8.48
C ARG A 386 -2.11 -10.34 -7.66
N GLN A 387 -0.90 -10.59 -8.16
CA GLN A 387 0.11 -11.35 -7.41
C GLN A 387 0.51 -10.61 -6.12
N TRP A 388 0.77 -9.30 -6.21
CA TRP A 388 1.09 -8.46 -5.06
C TRP A 388 -0.03 -8.46 -4.02
N VAL A 389 -1.28 -8.31 -4.45
CA VAL A 389 -2.45 -8.37 -3.53
C VAL A 389 -2.52 -9.70 -2.82
N SER A 390 -2.34 -10.81 -3.53
CA SER A 390 -2.35 -12.15 -2.91
C SER A 390 -1.26 -12.29 -1.83
N LEU A 391 -0.05 -11.80 -2.10
CA LEU A 391 1.06 -11.87 -1.15
C LEU A 391 0.84 -10.95 0.06
N LEU A 392 0.35 -9.74 -0.14
CA LEU A 392 0.07 -8.79 0.94
C LEU A 392 -1.04 -9.30 1.85
N MET A 393 -2.13 -9.80 1.27
CA MET A 393 -3.25 -10.35 2.06
C MET A 393 -2.83 -11.56 2.87
N GLU A 394 -1.98 -12.44 2.33
CA GLU A 394 -1.46 -13.57 3.11
C GLU A 394 -0.62 -13.10 4.30
N GLU A 395 0.22 -12.07 4.12
CA GLU A 395 0.99 -11.49 5.22
C GLU A 395 0.09 -10.90 6.31
N PHE A 396 -0.97 -10.18 5.92
CA PHE A 396 -1.97 -9.67 6.86
C PHE A 396 -2.71 -10.79 7.59
N PHE A 397 -3.09 -11.84 6.89
CA PHE A 397 -3.75 -13.00 7.49
C PHE A 397 -2.85 -13.75 8.49
N LEU A 398 -1.56 -13.84 8.22
CA LEU A 398 -0.58 -14.40 9.16
C LEU A 398 -0.47 -13.54 10.44
N GLN A 399 -0.55 -12.21 10.31
CA GLN A 399 -0.66 -11.33 11.49
C GLN A 399 -1.95 -11.60 12.27
N GLY A 400 -3.10 -11.66 11.60
CA GLY A 400 -4.40 -11.93 12.26
C GLY A 400 -4.45 -13.30 12.96
N ASP A 401 -3.83 -14.32 12.36
CA ASP A 401 -3.70 -15.64 12.99
C ASP A 401 -2.86 -15.54 14.28
N ARG A 402 -1.78 -14.75 14.26
CA ARG A 402 -0.93 -14.50 15.44
C ARG A 402 -1.67 -13.69 16.51
N GLU A 403 -2.45 -12.68 16.13
CA GLU A 403 -3.30 -11.90 17.04
C GLU A 403 -4.32 -12.82 17.73
N ARG A 404 -4.96 -13.71 16.98
CA ARG A 404 -5.91 -14.71 17.50
C ARG A 404 -5.24 -15.67 18.49
N GLU A 405 -4.05 -16.19 18.19
CA GLU A 405 -3.28 -17.07 19.07
C GLU A 405 -2.89 -16.38 20.39
N GLN A 406 -2.65 -15.09 20.35
CA GLN A 406 -2.29 -14.27 21.52
C GLN A 406 -3.50 -13.71 22.26
N ASN A 407 -4.73 -14.03 21.85
CA ASN A 407 -5.98 -13.47 22.37
C ASN A 407 -6.01 -11.93 22.30
N MET A 408 -5.44 -11.35 21.27
CA MET A 408 -5.54 -9.94 20.92
C MET A 408 -6.76 -9.74 20.00
N ASP A 409 -7.27 -8.51 19.96
CA ASP A 409 -8.24 -8.13 18.93
C ASP A 409 -7.58 -8.24 17.55
N ILE A 410 -8.28 -8.86 16.61
CA ILE A 410 -7.73 -9.02 15.24
C ILE A 410 -7.78 -7.68 14.54
N SER A 411 -6.64 -7.25 14.04
CA SER A 411 -6.52 -5.99 13.28
C SER A 411 -7.44 -5.98 12.07
N PRO A 412 -8.00 -4.82 11.71
CA PRO A 412 -8.82 -4.68 10.50
C PRO A 412 -8.12 -5.27 9.27
N MET A 413 -8.86 -6.03 8.45
CA MET A 413 -8.39 -6.73 7.25
C MET A 413 -7.43 -7.91 7.48
N CYS A 414 -7.04 -8.19 8.72
CA CYS A 414 -6.16 -9.31 9.05
C CYS A 414 -6.92 -10.63 9.32
N ASP A 415 -8.25 -10.62 9.36
CA ASP A 415 -9.03 -11.83 9.56
C ASP A 415 -9.35 -12.52 8.22
N ARG A 416 -8.69 -13.66 7.96
CA ARG A 416 -8.89 -14.48 6.73
C ARG A 416 -10.32 -15.02 6.56
N HIS A 417 -11.13 -15.03 7.63
CA HIS A 417 -12.50 -15.53 7.58
C HIS A 417 -13.55 -14.48 7.22
N SER A 418 -13.23 -13.20 7.37
CA SER A 418 -14.16 -12.10 7.14
C SER A 418 -13.69 -11.09 6.11
N ALA A 419 -12.46 -11.20 5.61
CA ALA A 419 -11.88 -10.25 4.67
C ALA A 419 -12.59 -10.30 3.30
N THR A 420 -12.85 -9.12 2.74
CA THR A 420 -13.34 -8.92 1.37
C THR A 420 -12.25 -8.22 0.56
N ILE A 421 -11.39 -9.00 -0.09
CA ILE A 421 -10.20 -8.50 -0.78
C ILE A 421 -10.56 -7.45 -1.82
N GLU A 422 -11.59 -7.69 -2.63
CA GLU A 422 -12.00 -6.81 -3.72
C GLU A 422 -12.43 -5.43 -3.20
N LYS A 423 -13.29 -5.40 -2.18
CA LYS A 423 -13.72 -4.14 -1.55
C LYS A 423 -12.56 -3.39 -0.92
N THR A 424 -11.65 -4.13 -0.28
CA THR A 424 -10.44 -3.59 0.32
C THR A 424 -9.57 -2.88 -0.71
N GLN A 425 -9.35 -3.52 -1.88
CA GLN A 425 -8.53 -2.94 -2.94
C GLN A 425 -9.19 -1.70 -3.55
N VAL A 426 -10.50 -1.73 -3.80
CA VAL A 426 -11.23 -0.54 -4.27
C VAL A 426 -11.10 0.61 -3.28
N GLY A 427 -11.34 0.38 -1.99
CA GLY A 427 -11.21 1.42 -0.97
C GLY A 427 -9.77 1.93 -0.83
N PHE A 428 -8.78 1.05 -0.89
CA PHE A 428 -7.36 1.43 -0.86
C PHE A 428 -6.99 2.32 -2.06
N ILE A 429 -7.46 1.97 -3.26
CA ILE A 429 -7.23 2.80 -4.44
C ILE A 429 -7.94 4.15 -4.29
N ASP A 430 -9.23 4.16 -3.98
CA ASP A 430 -10.05 5.37 -3.97
C ASP A 430 -9.58 6.39 -2.92
N PHE A 431 -9.18 5.93 -1.73
CA PHE A 431 -8.85 6.83 -0.61
C PHE A 431 -7.35 7.13 -0.46
N ILE A 432 -6.47 6.26 -0.94
CA ILE A 432 -5.02 6.38 -0.68
C ILE A 432 -4.23 6.51 -1.99
N VAL A 433 -4.33 5.51 -2.88
CA VAL A 433 -3.43 5.42 -4.03
C VAL A 433 -3.79 6.42 -5.12
N HIS A 434 -5.06 6.51 -5.50
CA HIS A 434 -5.50 7.43 -6.55
C HIS A 434 -5.26 8.90 -6.20
N PRO A 435 -5.59 9.41 -4.99
CA PRO A 435 -5.28 10.79 -4.63
C PRO A 435 -3.79 11.13 -4.65
N LEU A 436 -2.93 10.18 -4.27
CA LEU A 436 -1.48 10.36 -4.33
C LEU A 436 -0.99 10.41 -5.79
N TRP A 437 -1.38 9.44 -6.60
CA TRP A 437 -0.94 9.35 -7.99
C TRP A 437 -1.53 10.43 -8.88
N GLU A 438 -2.77 10.87 -8.64
CA GLU A 438 -3.36 12.04 -9.30
C GLU A 438 -2.52 13.30 -9.03
N THR A 439 -2.15 13.52 -7.75
CA THR A 439 -1.33 14.68 -7.37
C THR A 439 0.09 14.59 -7.95
N TRP A 440 0.68 13.38 -7.98
CA TRP A 440 1.95 13.15 -8.65
C TRP A 440 1.87 13.41 -10.16
N ALA A 441 0.82 12.91 -10.82
CA ALA A 441 0.58 13.14 -12.24
C ALA A 441 0.39 14.62 -12.58
N ASP A 442 -0.26 15.37 -11.72
CA ASP A 442 -0.37 16.83 -11.84
C ASP A 442 1.01 17.52 -11.76
N LEU A 443 1.91 17.03 -10.89
CA LEU A 443 3.27 17.58 -10.76
C LEU A 443 4.10 17.37 -12.01
N VAL A 444 4.01 16.20 -12.63
CA VAL A 444 4.84 15.77 -13.78
C VAL A 444 4.06 15.74 -15.09
N HIS A 445 2.90 16.40 -15.16
CA HIS A 445 2.03 16.37 -16.35
C HIS A 445 2.78 16.68 -17.65
N PRO A 446 2.58 15.87 -18.74
CA PRO A 446 1.61 14.77 -18.89
C PRO A 446 2.20 13.36 -18.66
N ASP A 447 3.38 13.23 -18.10
CA ASP A 447 4.24 12.04 -18.17
C ASP A 447 3.68 10.82 -17.40
N ALA A 448 2.76 11.00 -16.46
CA ALA A 448 2.20 9.92 -15.65
C ALA A 448 0.77 9.48 -16.04
N GLN A 449 0.25 9.93 -17.20
CA GLN A 449 -1.13 9.64 -17.59
C GLN A 449 -1.38 8.13 -17.78
N GLU A 450 -0.47 7.41 -18.44
CA GLU A 450 -0.61 5.96 -18.66
C GLU A 450 -0.64 5.16 -17.35
N ILE A 451 0.06 5.67 -16.32
CA ILE A 451 0.06 5.07 -14.97
C ILE A 451 -1.31 5.24 -14.32
N LEU A 452 -1.90 6.44 -14.42
CA LEU A 452 -3.25 6.71 -13.91
C LEU A 452 -4.31 5.88 -14.65
N ASP A 453 -4.24 5.80 -15.97
CA ASP A 453 -5.18 5.01 -16.77
C ASP A 453 -5.16 3.54 -16.31
N THR A 454 -3.97 2.97 -16.10
CA THR A 454 -3.82 1.59 -15.58
C THR A 454 -4.39 1.44 -14.17
N LEU A 455 -4.18 2.44 -13.30
CA LEU A 455 -4.71 2.44 -11.94
C LEU A 455 -6.25 2.41 -11.95
N GLU A 456 -6.88 3.22 -12.81
CA GLU A 456 -8.34 3.26 -12.97
C GLU A 456 -8.89 1.95 -13.56
N GLU A 457 -8.23 1.38 -14.56
CA GLU A 457 -8.58 0.07 -15.12
C GLU A 457 -8.54 -1.03 -14.05
N ASN A 458 -7.49 -1.07 -13.24
CA ASN A 458 -7.34 -2.03 -12.15
C ASN A 458 -8.40 -1.82 -11.06
N ARG A 459 -8.69 -0.58 -10.70
CA ARG A 459 -9.76 -0.23 -9.76
C ARG A 459 -11.11 -0.75 -10.26
N ASN A 460 -11.43 -0.49 -11.53
CA ASN A 460 -12.69 -0.91 -12.14
C ASN A 460 -12.79 -2.44 -12.25
N TRP A 461 -11.68 -3.12 -12.50
CA TRP A 461 -11.62 -4.58 -12.48
C TRP A 461 -12.00 -5.12 -11.08
N TYR A 462 -11.37 -4.62 -10.01
CA TYR A 462 -11.70 -5.03 -8.64
C TYR A 462 -13.16 -4.68 -8.28
N GLN A 463 -13.66 -3.53 -8.70
CA GLN A 463 -15.06 -3.15 -8.50
C GLN A 463 -16.03 -4.15 -9.15
N SER A 464 -15.70 -4.63 -10.35
CA SER A 464 -16.53 -5.61 -11.08
C SER A 464 -16.57 -6.98 -10.41
N MET A 465 -15.57 -7.30 -9.60
CA MET A 465 -15.44 -8.56 -8.87
C MET A 465 -16.19 -8.57 -7.53
N ILE A 466 -16.69 -7.41 -7.08
CA ILE A 466 -17.49 -7.32 -5.86
C ILE A 466 -18.87 -7.95 -6.12
N PRO A 467 -19.27 -8.98 -5.36
CA PRO A 467 -20.60 -9.55 -5.50
C PRO A 467 -21.68 -8.48 -5.27
N PRO A 468 -22.78 -8.49 -6.03
CA PRO A 468 -23.89 -7.58 -5.77
C PRO A 468 -24.37 -7.77 -4.33
N SER A 469 -24.56 -6.66 -3.63
CA SER A 469 -25.09 -6.71 -2.26
C SER A 469 -26.46 -7.40 -2.30
N PRO A 470 -26.77 -8.29 -1.34
CA PRO A 470 -28.11 -8.83 -1.24
C PRO A 470 -29.11 -7.66 -1.16
N PRO A 471 -30.26 -7.74 -1.86
CA PRO A 471 -31.23 -6.65 -1.85
C PRO A 471 -31.58 -6.32 -0.39
N SER A 472 -31.65 -5.02 -0.08
CA SER A 472 -32.06 -4.55 1.24
C SER A 472 -33.43 -5.11 1.61
N ASP A 473 -33.73 -5.23 2.90
CA ASP A 473 -35.02 -5.73 3.37
C ASP A 473 -36.20 -4.98 2.72
N ASP A 474 -36.07 -3.70 2.45
CA ASP A 474 -37.03 -2.88 1.71
C ASP A 474 -37.15 -3.30 0.23
N GLN A 475 -36.05 -3.63 -0.42
CA GLN A 475 -36.05 -4.13 -1.81
C GLN A 475 -36.55 -5.57 -1.90
N GLN A 476 -36.29 -6.41 -0.90
CA GLN A 476 -36.87 -7.76 -0.81
C GLN A 476 -38.37 -7.69 -0.60
N GLN A 477 -38.86 -6.78 0.25
CA GLN A 477 -40.31 -6.56 0.44
C GLN A 477 -40.95 -6.01 -0.82
N GLN A 478 -40.26 -5.13 -1.56
CA GLN A 478 -40.78 -4.59 -2.81
C GLN A 478 -40.81 -5.63 -3.93
N LEU A 479 -39.78 -6.47 -4.05
CA LEU A 479 -39.76 -7.62 -4.96
C LEU A 479 -40.84 -8.64 -4.61
N GLN A 480 -41.06 -8.89 -3.33
CA GLN A 480 -42.12 -9.79 -2.86
C GLN A 480 -43.51 -9.21 -3.17
N GLN A 481 -43.71 -7.91 -2.96
CA GLN A 481 -44.96 -7.23 -3.34
C GLN A 481 -45.22 -7.24 -4.85
N ASP A 482 -44.19 -7.08 -5.67
CA ASP A 482 -44.32 -7.15 -7.12
C ASP A 482 -44.64 -8.58 -7.60
N ILE A 483 -44.03 -9.60 -6.95
CA ILE A 483 -44.36 -11.01 -7.22
C ILE A 483 -45.80 -11.32 -6.81
N ASP A 484 -46.22 -10.87 -5.65
CA ASP A 484 -47.59 -11.06 -5.16
C ASP A 484 -48.62 -10.34 -6.06
N GLN A 485 -48.36 -9.10 -6.50
CA GLN A 485 -49.18 -8.38 -7.47
C GLN A 485 -49.21 -9.06 -8.83
N GLN A 486 -48.12 -9.64 -9.28
CA GLN A 486 -48.07 -10.37 -10.54
C GLN A 486 -48.82 -11.70 -10.43
N SER A 487 -48.76 -12.36 -9.29
CA SER A 487 -49.53 -13.57 -8.97
C SER A 487 -51.03 -13.28 -8.91
N GLU A 488 -51.44 -12.18 -8.26
CA GLU A 488 -52.84 -11.74 -8.25
C GLU A 488 -53.39 -11.40 -9.65
N ARG A 489 -52.56 -10.75 -10.49
CA ARG A 489 -52.92 -10.47 -11.91
C ARG A 489 -53.09 -11.75 -12.73
N ILE A 490 -52.22 -12.74 -12.53
CA ILE A 490 -52.32 -14.05 -13.19
C ILE A 490 -53.58 -14.79 -12.70
N HIS A 491 -53.89 -14.72 -11.41
CA HIS A 491 -55.10 -15.35 -10.84
C HIS A 491 -56.37 -14.67 -11.33
N PHE A 492 -56.35 -13.35 -11.51
CA PHE A 492 -57.50 -12.60 -12.07
C PHE A 492 -57.72 -12.89 -13.57
N GLN A 493 -56.64 -13.14 -14.34
CA GLN A 493 -56.76 -13.51 -15.75
C GLN A 493 -57.32 -14.92 -15.91
N VAL A 494 -56.87 -15.90 -15.10
CA VAL A 494 -57.38 -17.27 -15.12
C VAL A 494 -58.88 -17.34 -14.72
N THR A 495 -59.33 -16.53 -13.73
CA THR A 495 -60.74 -16.47 -13.35
C THR A 495 -61.62 -15.77 -14.35
N LEU A 496 -61.08 -14.88 -15.21
CA LEU A 496 -61.85 -14.26 -16.30
C LEU A 496 -62.00 -15.18 -17.52
N GLU A 497 -61.06 -16.10 -17.77
CA GLU A 497 -61.15 -17.13 -18.82
C GLU A 497 -62.09 -18.30 -18.44
N GLU A 498 -62.23 -18.64 -17.14
CA GLU A 498 -63.21 -19.64 -16.67
C GLU A 498 -64.67 -19.11 -16.59
N GLY A 499 -64.91 -17.80 -16.75
CA GLY A 499 -66.23 -17.18 -16.64
C GLY A 499 -67.03 -17.11 -17.95
N ASP A 500 -66.52 -17.50 -19.10
CA ASP A 500 -67.16 -17.29 -20.42
C ASP A 500 -67.61 -18.58 -21.14
N GLU A 501 -67.62 -19.75 -20.42
CA GLU A 501 -68.21 -20.99 -20.95
C GLU A 501 -69.52 -21.41 -20.23
N THR A 502 -70.63 -20.64 -20.42
CA THR A 502 -71.97 -21.17 -20.23
C THR A 502 -72.93 -20.58 -21.26
N GLY A 503 -73.21 -21.39 -22.27
CA GLY A 503 -74.35 -21.18 -23.09
C GLY A 503 -74.18 -21.45 -24.58
N ASP A 504 -74.28 -22.59 -25.10
CA ASP A 504 -75.45 -23.12 -25.77
C ASP A 504 -75.18 -24.47 -26.46
N ALA A 505 -76.01 -25.41 -26.20
CA ALA A 505 -75.92 -26.74 -26.74
C ALA A 505 -76.63 -26.79 -28.13
N THR A 506 -75.95 -27.39 -29.13
CA THR A 506 -76.65 -28.24 -30.11
C THR A 506 -75.68 -29.23 -30.73
N GLU A 507 -76.18 -30.47 -30.75
CA GLU A 507 -75.62 -31.69 -31.27
C GLU A 507 -75.09 -31.62 -32.70
N THR A 508 -74.01 -32.32 -32.98
CA THR A 508 -74.01 -33.43 -33.94
C THR A 508 -72.64 -34.15 -33.94
N GLY A 509 -72.74 -35.48 -33.96
CA GLY A 509 -71.79 -36.51 -33.80
C GLY A 509 -70.70 -36.61 -34.84
N GLY A 510 -69.73 -37.46 -34.48
CA GLY A 510 -68.67 -37.96 -35.37
C GLY A 510 -67.48 -38.53 -34.62
N ALA A 511 -67.59 -39.82 -34.43
CA ALA A 511 -66.50 -40.65 -33.89
C ALA A 511 -65.30 -40.68 -34.81
N ALA A 512 -64.10 -40.73 -34.23
CA ALA A 512 -62.99 -41.61 -34.66
C ALA A 512 -61.87 -41.66 -33.64
N GLU A 513 -61.61 -42.83 -33.30
CA GLU A 513 -60.56 -43.49 -32.52
C GLU A 513 -59.16 -43.22 -32.98
N SER A 514 -58.30 -43.55 -32.05
CA SER A 514 -56.98 -44.21 -32.14
C SER A 514 -55.78 -43.29 -32.06
N THR A 515 -54.75 -43.54 -31.38
CA THR A 515 -54.04 -44.61 -30.70
C THR A 515 -52.74 -44.04 -30.20
N LEU A 516 -52.35 -44.54 -29.06
CA LEU A 516 -51.03 -44.54 -28.44
C LEU A 516 -49.83 -44.72 -29.40
N ALA A 517 -48.72 -44.12 -29.10
CA ALA A 517 -47.41 -44.80 -29.00
C ALA A 517 -46.39 -43.98 -28.26
N SER A 518 -45.93 -44.55 -27.18
CA SER A 518 -44.67 -44.34 -26.51
C SER A 518 -43.52 -44.88 -27.37
N GLU A 519 -42.35 -44.28 -27.34
CA GLU A 519 -41.09 -45.06 -27.42
C GLU A 519 -39.93 -44.29 -26.79
N GLU A 520 -39.30 -44.97 -25.84
CA GLU A 520 -37.97 -44.77 -25.28
C GLU A 520 -36.89 -45.27 -26.24
N GLY A 521 -35.64 -44.87 -26.01
CA GLY A 521 -34.40 -45.46 -26.52
C GLY A 521 -33.38 -44.34 -26.79
N GLY A 522 -32.24 -44.24 -26.19
CA GLY A 522 -31.26 -45.23 -25.69
C GLY A 522 -30.12 -45.40 -26.69
N GLY A 523 -28.88 -45.22 -26.25
CA GLY A 523 -27.67 -45.66 -26.95
C GLY A 523 -26.68 -44.52 -27.28
N GLU A 524 -25.64 -44.34 -26.50
CA GLU A 524 -24.29 -44.95 -26.49
C GLU A 524 -23.39 -44.60 -27.68
N SER A 525 -22.24 -43.98 -27.31
CA SER A 525 -20.83 -44.19 -27.66
C SER A 525 -20.38 -44.11 -29.13
N GLU A 526 -19.33 -43.39 -29.37
CA GLU A 526 -17.97 -43.92 -29.63
C GLU A 526 -16.95 -42.85 -29.99
N GLU A 527 -15.78 -43.06 -29.45
CA GLU A 527 -14.48 -42.50 -29.76
C GLU A 527 -14.13 -42.45 -31.25
N SER A 528 -13.34 -41.49 -31.66
CA SER A 528 -12.07 -41.84 -32.32
C SER A 528 -11.14 -40.62 -32.47
N ALA A 529 -9.91 -40.88 -32.13
CA ALA A 529 -8.71 -40.11 -32.31
C ALA A 529 -8.30 -39.95 -33.78
N ALA A 530 -7.44 -38.99 -34.04
CA ALA A 530 -6.19 -39.00 -34.81
C ALA A 530 -5.90 -37.59 -35.31
N GLU A 531 -4.83 -37.01 -34.82
CA GLU A 531 -3.46 -36.95 -35.37
C GLU A 531 -3.26 -35.96 -36.52
N ALA A 532 -2.30 -35.11 -36.22
CA ALA A 532 -1.15 -34.66 -36.99
C ALA A 532 -1.27 -33.50 -37.98
N GLY A 533 -0.42 -32.54 -37.78
CA GLY A 533 0.49 -32.13 -38.81
C GLY A 533 0.51 -30.64 -39.23
N MET A 534 1.49 -30.02 -38.79
CA MET A 534 2.32 -28.94 -39.25
C MET A 534 2.31 -27.67 -38.40
#